data_04b941b78c923cac28241f05750c9ed8
#
_entry.id   04b941b78c923cac28241f05750c9ed8
#
_cell.length_a   1.000
_cell.length_b   1.000
_cell.length_c   1.000
_cell.angle_alpha   90.00
_cell.angle_beta   90.00
_cell.angle_gamma   90.00
#
_symmetry.space_group_name_H-M   'P 1'
#
loop_
_entity.id
_entity.type
_entity.pdbx_description
1 polymer ?
#
loop_
_entity_poly.entity_id
_entity_poly.type
_entity_poly.pdbx_seq_one_letter_code
_entity_poly.pdbx_strand_id
1 'polypeptide(L)'
;NGGLLVGATMTMRPDLAKVAFPGVGVLDMLRYNKFTAGAGWSFDYGTAEDSKEMFEYLKSYSPVHNVRKGVCYPSTMSITSDHDDRVVPAHYFKFGAELQEKQSCNNPALIRIEVNAGHGAGRSTDQVIGENTDLMSFALYEMGIKELKK
;
A
#
# COMPACT_ATOMS: atom_id res chain seq x y z
N ASN A 1 -0.59 -8.42 -6.36
CA ASN A 1 -2.05 -8.28 -6.14
C ASN A 1 -2.42 -8.00 -4.67
N GLY A 2 -1.76 -8.65 -3.67
CA GLY A 2 -2.16 -8.51 -2.26
C GLY A 2 -2.13 -7.07 -1.73
N GLY A 3 -1.08 -6.31 -2.04
CA GLY A 3 -0.98 -4.91 -1.62
C GLY A 3 -2.04 -4.01 -2.29
N LEU A 4 -2.39 -4.26 -3.55
CA LEU A 4 -3.51 -3.60 -4.22
C LEU A 4 -4.83 -3.93 -3.52
N LEU A 5 -5.09 -5.20 -3.21
CA LEU A 5 -6.29 -5.63 -2.50
C LEU A 5 -6.44 -4.89 -1.17
N VAL A 6 -5.39 -4.87 -0.34
CA VAL A 6 -5.42 -4.17 0.95
C VAL A 6 -5.63 -2.66 0.76
N GLY A 7 -4.88 -2.03 -0.15
CA GLY A 7 -5.00 -0.60 -0.44
C GLY A 7 -6.39 -0.21 -0.94
N ALA A 8 -6.96 -0.98 -1.87
CA ALA A 8 -8.30 -0.75 -2.39
C ALA A 8 -9.36 -0.97 -1.30
N THR A 9 -9.29 -2.06 -0.54
CA THR A 9 -10.23 -2.35 0.54
C THR A 9 -10.26 -1.24 1.58
N MET A 10 -9.09 -0.79 2.06
CA MET A 10 -9.05 0.24 3.09
C MET A 10 -9.52 1.62 2.61
N THR A 11 -9.39 1.92 1.31
CA THR A 11 -9.88 3.20 0.76
C THR A 11 -11.38 3.16 0.47
N MET A 12 -11.92 2.01 0.08
CA MET A 12 -13.34 1.81 -0.22
C MET A 12 -14.17 1.56 1.05
N ARG A 13 -13.62 0.81 1.99
CA ARG A 13 -14.27 0.40 3.25
C ARG A 13 -13.32 0.57 4.44
N PRO A 14 -13.03 1.82 4.84
CA PRO A 14 -12.12 2.12 5.94
C PRO A 14 -12.59 1.59 7.31
N ASP A 15 -13.86 1.23 7.41
CA ASP A 15 -14.49 0.67 8.61
C ASP A 15 -14.16 -0.80 8.87
N LEU A 16 -13.61 -1.53 7.88
CA LEU A 16 -13.41 -2.99 8.00
C LEU A 16 -12.19 -3.38 8.83
N ALA A 17 -11.22 -2.49 9.00
CA ALA A 17 -9.99 -2.80 9.71
C ALA A 17 -9.56 -1.67 10.64
N LYS A 18 -8.93 -2.01 11.76
CA LYS A 18 -8.28 -1.02 12.63
C LYS A 18 -6.85 -0.70 12.16
N VAL A 19 -6.18 -1.70 11.62
CA VAL A 19 -4.80 -1.61 11.12
C VAL A 19 -4.74 -2.20 9.71
N ALA A 20 -3.97 -1.58 8.82
CA ALA A 20 -3.80 -2.04 7.46
C ALA A 20 -2.32 -2.02 7.04
N PHE A 21 -1.91 -3.08 6.33
CA PHE A 21 -0.57 -3.26 5.80
C PHE A 21 -0.58 -3.48 4.28
N PRO A 22 -0.80 -2.45 3.46
CA PRO A 22 -0.61 -2.58 2.03
C PRO A 22 0.88 -2.78 1.75
N GLY A 23 1.27 -3.99 1.31
CA GLY A 23 2.66 -4.36 1.04
C GLY A 23 2.90 -4.60 -0.45
N VAL A 24 3.96 -4.00 -1.00
CA VAL A 24 4.47 -4.16 -2.36
C VAL A 24 3.40 -4.23 -3.45
N GLY A 25 2.37 -3.38 -3.37
CA GLY A 25 1.19 -3.39 -4.22
C GLY A 25 1.15 -2.27 -5.26
N VAL A 26 0.43 -2.54 -6.33
CA VAL A 26 0.15 -1.55 -7.38
C VAL A 26 -0.95 -0.60 -6.88
N LEU A 27 -0.58 0.58 -6.37
CA LEU A 27 -1.52 1.51 -5.73
C LEU A 27 -1.97 2.66 -6.65
N ASP A 28 -1.32 2.86 -7.80
CA ASP A 28 -1.74 3.77 -8.85
C ASP A 28 -2.11 2.98 -10.11
N MET A 29 -3.39 2.63 -10.25
CA MET A 29 -3.88 1.82 -11.34
C MET A 29 -3.97 2.58 -12.67
N LEU A 30 -3.92 3.92 -12.65
CA LEU A 30 -3.98 4.70 -13.89
C LEU A 30 -2.61 4.82 -14.58
N ARG A 31 -1.51 4.53 -13.86
CA ARG A 31 -0.15 4.70 -14.39
C ARG A 31 0.77 3.52 -14.18
N TYR A 32 0.27 2.43 -13.62
CA TYR A 32 1.10 1.27 -13.28
C TYR A 32 1.89 0.75 -14.47
N ASN A 33 1.28 0.76 -15.66
CA ASN A 33 1.87 0.29 -16.91
C ASN A 33 3.02 1.17 -17.44
N LYS A 34 3.24 2.35 -16.85
CA LYS A 34 4.35 3.26 -17.18
C LYS A 34 5.60 2.98 -16.33
N PHE A 35 5.49 2.13 -15.33
CA PHE A 35 6.60 1.79 -14.45
C PHE A 35 7.17 0.42 -14.81
N THR A 36 8.47 0.26 -14.74
CA THR A 36 9.28 -0.96 -14.90
C THR A 36 8.54 -2.22 -15.38
N ALA A 37 8.24 -3.17 -14.49
CA ALA A 37 7.52 -4.41 -14.81
C ALA A 37 6.02 -4.23 -15.06
N GLY A 38 5.47 -3.04 -14.76
CA GLY A 38 4.03 -2.77 -14.84
C GLY A 38 3.42 -3.00 -16.21
N ALA A 39 4.17 -2.69 -17.29
CA ALA A 39 3.69 -2.94 -18.66
C ALA A 39 3.29 -4.41 -18.90
N GLY A 40 3.97 -5.36 -18.26
CA GLY A 40 3.68 -6.79 -18.36
C GLY A 40 2.34 -7.20 -17.74
N TRP A 41 1.73 -6.37 -16.88
CA TRP A 41 0.45 -6.66 -16.23
C TRP A 41 -0.75 -6.07 -16.97
N SER A 42 -0.51 -5.38 -18.09
CA SER A 42 -1.59 -4.81 -18.91
C SER A 42 -2.54 -5.88 -19.44
N PHE A 43 -2.05 -7.11 -19.60
CA PHE A 43 -2.86 -8.24 -20.01
C PHE A 43 -3.90 -8.64 -18.94
N ASP A 44 -3.56 -8.48 -17.65
CA ASP A 44 -4.43 -8.83 -16.54
C ASP A 44 -5.41 -7.71 -16.18
N TYR A 45 -4.93 -6.45 -16.20
CA TYR A 45 -5.70 -5.31 -15.70
C TYR A 45 -6.31 -4.42 -16.77
N GLY A 46 -5.82 -4.47 -18.00
CA GLY A 46 -6.05 -3.42 -19.01
C GLY A 46 -5.31 -2.13 -18.66
N THR A 47 -5.35 -1.13 -19.50
CA THR A 47 -4.70 0.18 -19.27
C THR A 47 -5.68 1.33 -19.30
N ALA A 48 -5.33 2.44 -18.64
CA ALA A 48 -6.15 3.65 -18.65
C ALA A 48 -6.24 4.31 -20.04
N GLU A 49 -5.37 3.93 -20.97
CA GLU A 49 -5.35 4.41 -22.36
C GLU A 49 -6.22 3.57 -23.30
N ASP A 50 -6.68 2.38 -22.89
CA ASP A 50 -7.44 1.48 -23.77
C ASP A 50 -8.80 2.06 -24.14
N SER A 51 -9.50 2.66 -23.20
CA SER A 51 -10.77 3.36 -23.40
C SER A 51 -11.15 4.23 -22.22
N LYS A 52 -12.16 5.09 -22.40
CA LYS A 52 -12.75 5.86 -21.29
C LYS A 52 -13.35 4.94 -20.22
N GLU A 53 -14.01 3.88 -20.63
CA GLU A 53 -14.61 2.89 -19.73
C GLU A 53 -13.54 2.20 -18.88
N MET A 54 -12.42 1.82 -19.49
CA MET A 54 -11.30 1.21 -18.77
C MET A 54 -10.63 2.21 -17.82
N PHE A 55 -10.47 3.46 -18.22
CA PHE A 55 -9.97 4.51 -17.32
C PHE A 55 -10.85 4.65 -16.08
N GLU A 56 -12.18 4.77 -16.25
CA GLU A 56 -13.11 4.92 -15.12
C GLU A 56 -13.14 3.64 -14.25
N TYR A 57 -13.06 2.47 -14.87
CA TYR A 57 -12.98 1.20 -14.15
C TYR A 57 -11.73 1.11 -13.27
N LEU A 58 -10.54 1.34 -13.83
CA LEU A 58 -9.28 1.33 -13.09
C LEU A 58 -9.26 2.39 -11.98
N LYS A 59 -9.77 3.59 -12.28
CA LYS A 59 -9.89 4.68 -11.31
C LYS A 59 -10.79 4.32 -10.15
N SER A 60 -11.86 3.56 -10.37
CA SER A 60 -12.86 3.23 -9.35
C SER A 60 -12.27 2.49 -8.14
N TYR A 61 -11.21 1.71 -8.32
CA TYR A 61 -10.54 0.97 -7.26
C TYR A 61 -9.07 1.32 -7.06
N SER A 62 -8.54 2.28 -7.81
CA SER A 62 -7.13 2.72 -7.67
C SER A 62 -6.90 3.38 -6.31
N PRO A 63 -6.10 2.81 -5.40
CA PRO A 63 -5.96 3.32 -4.04
C PRO A 63 -5.58 4.80 -3.97
N VAL A 64 -4.55 5.23 -4.70
CA VAL A 64 -4.10 6.64 -4.73
C VAL A 64 -5.24 7.60 -5.08
N HIS A 65 -6.13 7.22 -6.02
CA HIS A 65 -7.21 8.09 -6.51
C HIS A 65 -8.47 8.03 -5.65
N ASN A 66 -8.55 7.10 -4.70
CA ASN A 66 -9.71 6.91 -3.84
C ASN A 66 -9.50 7.33 -2.38
N VAL A 67 -8.34 7.90 -2.05
CA VAL A 67 -8.15 8.57 -0.75
C VAL A 67 -8.94 9.87 -0.75
N ARG A 68 -9.92 9.99 0.13
CA ARG A 68 -10.84 11.13 0.23
C ARG A 68 -10.58 11.94 1.49
N LYS A 69 -10.64 13.26 1.37
CA LYS A 69 -10.54 14.17 2.52
C LYS A 69 -11.72 13.98 3.47
N GLY A 70 -11.46 14.06 4.76
CA GLY A 70 -12.50 13.95 5.79
C GLY A 70 -12.86 12.51 6.17
N VAL A 71 -12.18 11.51 5.62
CA VAL A 71 -12.35 10.10 5.98
C VAL A 71 -11.27 9.70 7.00
N CYS A 72 -11.66 9.00 8.05
CA CYS A 72 -10.74 8.36 8.99
C CYS A 72 -10.37 6.98 8.48
N TYR A 73 -9.15 6.84 7.99
CA TYR A 73 -8.61 5.57 7.51
C TYR A 73 -8.01 4.74 8.66
N PRO A 74 -7.86 3.41 8.50
CA PRO A 74 -7.13 2.57 9.45
C PRO A 74 -5.73 3.11 9.75
N SER A 75 -5.21 2.81 10.93
CA SER A 75 -3.77 2.97 11.19
C SER A 75 -3.01 2.17 10.15
N THR A 76 -2.21 2.83 9.32
CA THR A 76 -1.62 2.23 8.12
C THR A 76 -0.11 2.27 8.18
N MET A 77 0.53 1.12 7.97
CA MET A 77 1.95 1.04 7.67
C MET A 77 2.11 0.40 6.28
N SER A 78 2.35 1.22 5.29
CA SER A 78 2.64 0.80 3.93
C SER A 78 4.08 0.26 3.84
N ILE A 79 4.29 -0.82 3.07
CA ILE A 79 5.57 -1.52 3.00
C ILE A 79 6.08 -1.49 1.57
N THR A 80 7.31 -1.02 1.39
CA THR A 80 8.00 -1.02 0.09
C THR A 80 9.52 -1.16 0.29
N SER A 81 10.26 -1.31 -0.79
CA SER A 81 11.72 -1.32 -0.80
C SER A 81 12.24 -0.28 -1.78
N ASP A 82 13.40 0.30 -1.49
CA ASP A 82 13.96 1.41 -2.28
C ASP A 82 14.44 0.99 -3.68
N HIS A 83 14.79 -0.29 -3.86
CA HIS A 83 15.22 -0.88 -5.14
C HIS A 83 14.19 -1.90 -5.68
N ASP A 84 12.92 -1.76 -5.32
CA ASP A 84 11.86 -2.58 -5.91
C ASP A 84 11.62 -2.17 -7.37
N ASP A 85 12.17 -2.96 -8.30
CA ASP A 85 12.06 -2.77 -9.75
C ASP A 85 10.82 -3.47 -10.33
N ARG A 86 10.14 -4.30 -9.55
CA ARG A 86 8.90 -4.96 -9.93
C ARG A 86 7.69 -4.10 -9.66
N VAL A 87 7.53 -3.62 -8.43
CA VAL A 87 6.49 -2.66 -8.03
C VAL A 87 7.18 -1.43 -7.42
N VAL A 88 7.49 -0.48 -8.28
CA VAL A 88 8.31 0.67 -7.90
C VAL A 88 7.80 1.41 -6.66
N PRO A 89 8.69 1.90 -5.78
CA PRO A 89 8.30 2.58 -4.54
C PRO A 89 7.46 3.85 -4.77
N ALA A 90 7.46 4.39 -5.99
CA ALA A 90 6.64 5.53 -6.37
C ALA A 90 5.13 5.32 -6.08
N HIS A 91 4.63 4.08 -6.16
CA HIS A 91 3.27 3.75 -5.76
C HIS A 91 3.00 4.12 -4.31
N TYR A 92 3.96 3.80 -3.44
CA TYR A 92 3.86 4.01 -2.00
C TYR A 92 4.09 5.46 -1.59
N PHE A 93 5.00 6.15 -2.25
CA PHE A 93 5.23 7.57 -1.98
C PHE A 93 3.99 8.41 -2.33
N LYS A 94 3.36 8.10 -3.47
CA LYS A 94 2.10 8.77 -3.86
C LYS A 94 0.97 8.44 -2.90
N PHE A 95 0.78 7.16 -2.59
CA PHE A 95 -0.30 6.72 -1.70
C PHE A 95 -0.13 7.24 -0.28
N GLY A 96 1.09 7.17 0.25
CA GLY A 96 1.40 7.70 1.58
C GLY A 96 1.19 9.21 1.70
N ALA A 97 1.61 9.96 0.68
CA ALA A 97 1.38 11.41 0.62
C ALA A 97 -0.13 11.75 0.63
N GLU A 98 -0.92 11.03 -0.18
CA GLU A 98 -2.38 11.18 -0.21
C GLU A 98 -3.04 10.85 1.13
N LEU A 99 -2.61 9.75 1.78
CA LEU A 99 -3.11 9.37 3.09
C LEU A 99 -2.75 10.40 4.16
N GLN A 100 -1.49 10.84 4.22
CA GLN A 100 -1.02 11.82 5.20
C GLN A 100 -1.72 13.17 5.06
N GLU A 101 -1.97 13.61 3.82
CA GLU A 101 -2.68 14.86 3.54
C GLU A 101 -4.18 14.78 3.91
N LYS A 102 -4.82 13.64 3.68
CA LYS A 102 -6.29 13.52 3.73
C LYS A 102 -6.84 12.80 4.96
N GLN A 103 -5.98 12.15 5.76
CA GLN A 103 -6.38 11.49 7.00
C GLN A 103 -7.10 12.47 7.92
N SER A 104 -8.31 12.12 8.38
CA SER A 104 -9.12 13.03 9.19
C SER A 104 -9.07 12.77 10.70
N CYS A 105 -8.34 11.74 11.13
CA CYS A 105 -8.20 11.35 12.52
C CYS A 105 -6.73 11.08 12.89
N ASN A 106 -6.49 10.72 14.16
CA ASN A 106 -5.13 10.55 14.68
C ASN A 106 -4.48 9.19 14.32
N ASN A 107 -5.13 8.38 13.49
CA ASN A 107 -4.53 7.12 13.03
C ASN A 107 -3.31 7.39 12.14
N PRO A 108 -2.14 6.83 12.45
CA PRO A 108 -0.92 7.11 11.70
C PRO A 108 -0.98 6.53 10.27
N ALA A 109 -0.37 7.26 9.33
CA ALA A 109 -0.13 6.83 7.96
C ALA A 109 1.38 6.81 7.71
N LEU A 110 2.00 5.64 7.85
CA LEU A 110 3.43 5.43 7.76
C LEU A 110 3.81 4.69 6.48
N ILE A 111 5.05 4.90 6.03
CA ILE A 111 5.69 4.10 4.99
C ILE A 111 6.95 3.48 5.59
N ARG A 112 7.00 2.15 5.64
CA ARG A 112 8.21 1.41 5.96
C ARG A 112 8.95 1.11 4.66
N ILE A 113 10.18 1.59 4.57
CA ILE A 113 11.02 1.42 3.39
C ILE A 113 12.20 0.52 3.77
N GLU A 114 12.30 -0.66 3.15
CA GLU A 114 13.49 -1.50 3.28
C GLU A 114 14.58 -0.96 2.37
N VAL A 115 15.72 -0.62 2.95
CA VAL A 115 16.85 -0.02 2.25
C VAL A 115 17.75 -1.09 1.66
N ASN A 116 18.26 -0.86 0.46
CA ASN A 116 19.09 -1.81 -0.30
C ASN A 116 18.40 -3.17 -0.54
N ALA A 117 17.10 -3.15 -0.81
CA ALA A 117 16.30 -4.34 -1.03
C ALA A 117 15.38 -4.20 -2.26
N GLY A 118 15.15 -5.31 -2.96
CA GLY A 118 14.19 -5.42 -4.06
C GLY A 118 12.81 -5.86 -3.59
N HIS A 119 12.05 -6.48 -4.49
CA HIS A 119 10.64 -6.88 -4.27
C HIS A 119 10.43 -7.97 -3.18
N GLY A 120 11.44 -8.33 -2.43
CA GLY A 120 11.35 -9.32 -1.36
C GLY A 120 12.33 -10.49 -1.51
N ALA A 121 12.83 -10.77 -2.72
CA ALA A 121 13.91 -11.73 -2.92
C ALA A 121 15.25 -11.11 -2.50
N GLY A 122 16.16 -11.95 -1.94
CA GLY A 122 17.52 -11.53 -1.59
C GLY A 122 17.65 -10.75 -0.29
N ARG A 123 16.58 -10.64 0.52
CA ARG A 123 16.65 -10.02 1.86
C ARG A 123 17.37 -10.95 2.85
N SER A 124 18.16 -10.36 3.74
CA SER A 124 18.78 -11.08 4.84
C SER A 124 17.73 -11.53 5.88
N THR A 125 18.08 -12.52 6.70
CA THR A 125 17.23 -12.95 7.82
C THR A 125 16.93 -11.79 8.76
N ASP A 126 17.93 -10.94 9.04
CA ASP A 126 17.76 -9.80 9.95
C ASP A 126 16.78 -8.76 9.38
N GLN A 127 16.81 -8.50 8.06
CA GLN A 127 15.81 -7.63 7.40
C GLN A 127 14.39 -8.20 7.52
N VAL A 128 14.23 -9.51 7.34
CA VAL A 128 12.92 -10.19 7.49
C VAL A 128 12.44 -10.12 8.94
N ILE A 129 13.31 -10.37 9.92
CA ILE A 129 12.98 -10.27 11.35
C ILE A 129 12.61 -8.82 11.69
N GLY A 130 13.39 -7.84 11.23
CA GLY A 130 13.13 -6.42 11.47
C GLY A 130 11.76 -6.00 10.93
N GLU A 131 11.45 -6.35 9.68
CA GLU A 131 10.14 -6.04 9.09
C GLU A 131 8.99 -6.64 9.90
N ASN A 132 9.06 -7.95 10.22
CA ASN A 132 8.01 -8.59 11.00
C ASN A 132 7.87 -7.99 12.40
N THR A 133 8.99 -7.61 13.03
CA THR A 133 8.98 -6.93 14.33
C THR A 133 8.26 -5.60 14.26
N ASP A 134 8.57 -4.77 13.26
CA ASP A 134 7.92 -3.48 13.04
C ASP A 134 6.41 -3.64 12.82
N LEU A 135 6.01 -4.58 11.94
CA LEU A 135 4.61 -4.83 11.62
C LEU A 135 3.82 -5.31 12.84
N MET A 136 4.36 -6.29 13.58
CA MET A 136 3.68 -6.82 14.77
C MET A 136 3.61 -5.78 15.88
N SER A 137 4.69 -5.03 16.11
CA SER A 137 4.71 -3.96 17.11
C SER A 137 3.69 -2.87 16.79
N PHE A 138 3.63 -2.45 15.54
CA PHE A 138 2.65 -1.47 15.07
C PHE A 138 1.22 -1.99 15.24
N ALA A 139 0.94 -3.23 14.80
CA ALA A 139 -0.38 -3.83 14.95
C ALA A 139 -0.82 -3.89 16.41
N LEU A 140 0.02 -4.42 17.29
CA LEU A 140 -0.28 -4.57 18.72
C LEU A 140 -0.50 -3.20 19.37
N TYR A 141 0.35 -2.24 19.08
CA TYR A 141 0.24 -0.87 19.62
C TYR A 141 -1.08 -0.21 19.19
N GLU A 142 -1.38 -0.19 17.90
CA GLU A 142 -2.59 0.45 17.36
C GLU A 142 -3.89 -0.27 17.76
N MET A 143 -3.82 -1.58 18.01
CA MET A 143 -4.94 -2.36 18.55
C MET A 143 -5.10 -2.21 20.08
N GLY A 144 -4.16 -1.52 20.75
CA GLY A 144 -4.18 -1.32 22.21
C GLY A 144 -3.84 -2.57 23.02
N ILE A 145 -3.16 -3.54 22.41
CA ILE A 145 -2.73 -4.77 23.06
C ILE A 145 -1.40 -4.51 23.80
N LYS A 146 -1.45 -4.46 25.12
CA LYS A 146 -0.26 -4.16 25.96
C LYS A 146 0.52 -5.39 26.38
N GLU A 147 -0.12 -6.53 26.44
CA GLU A 147 0.48 -7.80 26.88
C GLU A 147 -0.04 -8.96 26.03
N LEU A 148 0.84 -9.81 25.58
CA LEU A 148 0.47 -11.09 24.97
C LEU A 148 0.21 -12.09 26.10
N LYS A 149 -1.03 -12.54 26.26
CA LYS A 149 -1.33 -13.64 27.17
C LYS A 149 -0.66 -14.92 26.65
N LYS A 150 0.11 -15.57 27.52
CA LYS A 150 0.69 -16.88 27.24
C LYS A 150 -0.39 -17.97 27.14
#